data_de8328b8bfb21e2cd9c62ad8ab4e3ca2
#
_entry.id   de8328b8bfb21e2cd9c62ad8ab4e3ca2
#
_cell.length_a   1.000
_cell.length_b   1.000
_cell.length_c   1.000
_cell.angle_alpha   90.00
_cell.angle_beta   90.00
_cell.angle_gamma   90.00
#
_symmetry.space_group_name_H-M   'P 1'
#
loop_
_entity.id
_entity.type
_entity.pdbx_description
1 polymer ?
#
loop_
_entity_poly.entity_id
_entity_poly.type
_entity_poly.pdbx_seq_one_letter_code
_entity_poly.pdbx_strand_id
1 'polypeptide(L)'
;MTNRETDNPDILELLPRLADDDAGVRRIALIELADLADPEGLPWLTDALAVDDAAEVRAEAARLLEAWEEPDVVEALCAALADGAEPVRLAAAQSLSELKSLEAGRLILPWVTHADAFVRASALRALRELRLEEAAGPALLALHDGEAPVRREAVGILGWLKHEAALPALARLASDDADTEVRRAATGALGLASDGEVLPALYAALADNAWQVREEAATTLGKVGLADAGAALVRALEDDYWQVRLRAARALGRLRYREALAELSVLLGHGIANLRKEAALALGELGDAAALTALRQAEVDGDPEVRKAVRIALAQLQGAA
;
A
#
# COMPACT_ATOMS: atom_id res chain seq x y z
N MET A 1 -19.11 32.12 -7.17
CA MET A 1 -18.47 32.84 -8.29
C MET A 1 -17.18 33.40 -7.72
N THR A 2 -16.08 32.71 -7.92
CA THR A 2 -14.74 33.22 -7.63
C THR A 2 -14.46 34.43 -8.49
N ASN A 3 -13.94 35.51 -7.90
CA ASN A 3 -13.59 36.73 -8.62
C ASN A 3 -12.42 36.39 -9.56
N ARG A 4 -12.67 36.29 -10.88
CA ARG A 4 -11.68 35.98 -11.90
C ARG A 4 -11.13 37.27 -12.50
N GLU A 5 -10.53 38.10 -11.69
CA GLU A 5 -9.81 39.27 -12.15
C GLU A 5 -8.31 38.96 -12.15
N THR A 6 -7.65 39.16 -13.27
CA THR A 6 -6.21 39.07 -13.40
C THR A 6 -5.70 40.18 -14.24
N ASP A 7 -4.56 40.75 -13.88
CA ASP A 7 -3.79 41.68 -14.69
C ASP A 7 -2.61 40.99 -15.38
N ASN A 8 -2.43 39.68 -15.20
CA ASN A 8 -1.36 38.92 -15.82
C ASN A 8 -1.59 38.82 -17.34
N PRO A 9 -0.70 39.40 -18.18
CA PRO A 9 -0.87 39.49 -19.62
C PRO A 9 -0.90 38.08 -20.26
N ASP A 10 -0.13 37.11 -19.73
CA ASP A 10 -0.05 35.76 -20.29
C ASP A 10 -1.36 35.00 -20.06
N ILE A 11 -2.00 35.18 -18.90
CA ILE A 11 -3.34 34.61 -18.63
C ILE A 11 -4.39 35.31 -19.50
N LEU A 12 -4.34 36.64 -19.64
CA LEU A 12 -5.29 37.39 -20.48
C LEU A 12 -5.25 36.94 -21.95
N GLU A 13 -4.08 36.57 -22.47
CA GLU A 13 -3.94 36.03 -23.84
C GLU A 13 -4.63 34.67 -24.01
N LEU A 14 -4.71 33.85 -22.95
CA LEU A 14 -5.33 32.54 -22.99
C LEU A 14 -6.87 32.57 -22.87
N LEU A 15 -7.45 33.62 -22.30
CA LEU A 15 -8.90 33.69 -22.00
C LEU A 15 -9.81 33.39 -23.20
N PRO A 16 -9.57 33.89 -24.42
CA PRO A 16 -10.41 33.54 -25.57
C PRO A 16 -10.41 32.06 -25.90
N ARG A 17 -9.26 31.37 -25.72
CA ARG A 17 -9.10 29.93 -26.00
C ARG A 17 -9.70 29.08 -24.87
N LEU A 18 -9.69 29.55 -23.63
CA LEU A 18 -10.34 28.92 -22.50
C LEU A 18 -11.88 28.94 -22.63
N ALA A 19 -12.41 29.86 -23.42
CA ALA A 19 -13.83 30.00 -23.69
C ALA A 19 -14.23 29.52 -25.12
N ASP A 20 -13.36 28.81 -25.83
CA ASP A 20 -13.61 28.34 -27.20
C ASP A 20 -14.69 27.23 -27.20
N ASP A 21 -15.47 27.15 -28.29
CA ASP A 21 -16.50 26.12 -28.48
C ASP A 21 -15.86 24.71 -28.59
N ASP A 22 -14.62 24.60 -29.12
CA ASP A 22 -13.88 23.34 -29.27
C ASP A 22 -13.23 22.91 -27.96
N ALA A 23 -13.64 21.77 -27.43
CA ALA A 23 -13.11 21.19 -26.21
C ALA A 23 -11.59 20.91 -26.29
N GLY A 24 -11.07 20.57 -27.47
CA GLY A 24 -9.63 20.37 -27.68
C GLY A 24 -8.84 21.66 -27.53
N VAL A 25 -9.39 22.81 -28.01
CA VAL A 25 -8.80 24.13 -27.84
C VAL A 25 -8.80 24.53 -26.37
N ARG A 26 -9.93 24.34 -25.66
CA ARG A 26 -10.01 24.64 -24.21
C ARG A 26 -9.00 23.82 -23.41
N ARG A 27 -8.91 22.50 -23.72
CA ARG A 27 -7.96 21.61 -23.05
C ARG A 27 -6.49 22.04 -23.24
N ILE A 28 -6.10 22.43 -24.46
CA ILE A 28 -4.74 22.91 -24.72
C ILE A 28 -4.50 24.23 -23.98
N ALA A 29 -5.47 25.12 -23.97
CA ALA A 29 -5.35 26.40 -23.24
C ALA A 29 -5.19 26.17 -21.73
N LEU A 30 -5.86 25.16 -21.11
CA LEU A 30 -5.68 24.81 -19.71
C LEU A 30 -4.26 24.27 -19.44
N ILE A 31 -3.67 23.48 -20.35
CA ILE A 31 -2.29 23.01 -20.23
C ILE A 31 -1.33 24.19 -20.25
N GLU A 32 -1.47 25.10 -21.22
CA GLU A 32 -0.65 26.30 -21.30
C GLU A 32 -0.80 27.21 -20.08
N LEU A 33 -2.03 27.32 -19.53
CA LEU A 33 -2.29 28.06 -18.29
C LEU A 33 -1.58 27.44 -17.09
N ALA A 34 -1.61 26.10 -16.95
CA ALA A 34 -0.93 25.40 -15.89
C ALA A 34 0.61 25.49 -16.00
N ASP A 35 1.14 25.51 -17.24
CA ASP A 35 2.56 25.66 -17.50
C ASP A 35 3.12 27.03 -17.06
N LEU A 36 2.26 28.05 -16.91
CA LEU A 36 2.66 29.32 -16.33
C LEU A 36 3.04 29.19 -14.84
N ALA A 37 2.57 28.14 -14.18
CA ALA A 37 2.75 27.89 -12.74
C ALA A 37 2.38 29.11 -11.87
N ASP A 38 1.40 29.88 -12.30
CA ASP A 38 0.92 31.08 -11.62
C ASP A 38 -0.36 30.80 -10.84
N PRO A 39 -0.40 31.01 -9.50
CA PRO A 39 -1.60 30.80 -8.69
C PRO A 39 -2.82 31.60 -9.16
N GLU A 40 -2.62 32.73 -9.86
CA GLU A 40 -3.74 33.48 -10.44
C GLU A 40 -4.51 32.66 -11.47
N GLY A 41 -3.91 31.63 -12.09
CA GLY A 41 -4.54 30.70 -13.03
C GLY A 41 -5.50 29.69 -12.38
N LEU A 42 -5.39 29.42 -11.08
CA LEU A 42 -6.15 28.40 -10.37
C LEU A 42 -7.68 28.55 -10.49
N PRO A 43 -8.28 29.75 -10.45
CA PRO A 43 -9.73 29.91 -10.61
C PRO A 43 -10.28 29.41 -11.95
N TRP A 44 -9.48 29.47 -13.04
CA TRP A 44 -9.90 28.93 -14.35
C TRP A 44 -9.75 27.40 -14.40
N LEU A 45 -8.70 26.83 -13.78
CA LEU A 45 -8.52 25.40 -13.69
C LEU A 45 -9.60 24.76 -12.84
N THR A 46 -9.91 25.31 -11.66
CA THR A 46 -10.96 24.79 -10.77
C THR A 46 -12.35 24.94 -11.38
N ASP A 47 -12.61 26.03 -12.10
CA ASP A 47 -13.88 26.22 -12.80
C ASP A 47 -14.03 25.24 -13.98
N ALA A 48 -12.99 25.08 -14.78
CA ALA A 48 -13.00 24.08 -15.86
C ALA A 48 -13.28 22.67 -15.31
N LEU A 49 -12.68 22.29 -14.18
CA LEU A 49 -12.97 21.03 -13.50
C LEU A 49 -14.44 20.92 -13.08
N ALA A 50 -15.01 21.99 -12.56
CA ALA A 50 -16.36 21.98 -11.98
C ALA A 50 -17.48 22.02 -13.01
N VAL A 51 -17.32 22.76 -14.11
CA VAL A 51 -18.46 23.11 -14.98
C VAL A 51 -18.26 22.93 -16.47
N ASP A 52 -17.05 22.55 -16.96
CA ASP A 52 -16.88 22.31 -18.40
C ASP A 52 -17.80 21.18 -18.87
N ASP A 53 -18.45 21.35 -20.01
CA ASP A 53 -19.39 20.37 -20.56
C ASP A 53 -18.68 19.08 -21.05
N ALA A 54 -17.41 19.21 -21.50
CA ALA A 54 -16.62 18.10 -22.00
C ALA A 54 -15.86 17.39 -20.86
N ALA A 55 -16.09 16.10 -20.71
CA ALA A 55 -15.43 15.29 -19.67
C ALA A 55 -13.91 15.22 -19.83
N GLU A 56 -13.39 15.29 -21.06
CA GLU A 56 -11.96 15.34 -21.32
C GLU A 56 -11.31 16.62 -20.83
N VAL A 57 -12.02 17.75 -20.85
CA VAL A 57 -11.52 19.03 -20.32
C VAL A 57 -11.52 18.99 -18.80
N ARG A 58 -12.62 18.51 -18.18
CA ARG A 58 -12.68 18.33 -16.72
C ARG A 58 -11.59 17.37 -16.21
N ALA A 59 -11.38 16.23 -16.91
CA ALA A 59 -10.35 15.28 -16.53
C ALA A 59 -8.93 15.85 -16.66
N GLU A 60 -8.68 16.69 -17.68
CA GLU A 60 -7.40 17.38 -17.81
C GLU A 60 -7.19 18.41 -16.69
N ALA A 61 -8.21 19.22 -16.41
CA ALA A 61 -8.16 20.17 -15.30
C ALA A 61 -7.85 19.48 -13.97
N ALA A 62 -8.48 18.32 -13.69
CA ALA A 62 -8.19 17.55 -12.49
C ALA A 62 -6.69 17.15 -12.41
N ARG A 63 -6.06 16.71 -13.51
CA ARG A 63 -4.64 16.35 -13.54
C ARG A 63 -3.74 17.56 -13.33
N LEU A 64 -4.06 18.68 -13.99
CA LEU A 64 -3.27 19.92 -13.90
C LEU A 64 -3.28 20.51 -12.49
N LEU A 65 -4.31 20.23 -11.69
CA LEU A 65 -4.42 20.65 -10.29
C LEU A 65 -3.63 19.77 -9.31
N GLU A 66 -2.99 18.69 -9.75
CA GLU A 66 -2.21 17.76 -8.89
C GLU A 66 -1.09 18.46 -8.09
N ALA A 67 -0.49 19.51 -8.67
CA ALA A 67 0.62 20.21 -8.05
C ALA A 67 0.21 21.26 -6.99
N TRP A 68 -1.09 21.45 -6.76
CA TRP A 68 -1.63 22.55 -5.97
C TRP A 68 -2.42 22.03 -4.77
N GLU A 69 -2.19 22.64 -3.60
CA GLU A 69 -2.80 22.22 -2.33
C GLU A 69 -3.63 23.34 -1.68
N GLU A 70 -3.95 24.37 -2.42
CA GLU A 70 -4.84 25.46 -1.99
C GLU A 70 -6.24 24.89 -1.65
N PRO A 71 -6.90 25.42 -0.61
CA PRO A 71 -8.19 24.89 -0.16
C PRO A 71 -9.23 24.75 -1.27
N ASP A 72 -9.38 25.75 -2.11
CA ASP A 72 -10.34 25.75 -3.23
C ASP A 72 -10.02 24.64 -4.25
N VAL A 73 -8.73 24.35 -4.48
CA VAL A 73 -8.29 23.27 -5.37
C VAL A 73 -8.65 21.91 -4.77
N VAL A 74 -8.31 21.69 -3.49
CA VAL A 74 -8.61 20.43 -2.80
C VAL A 74 -10.12 20.17 -2.75
N GLU A 75 -10.93 21.20 -2.46
CA GLU A 75 -12.38 21.09 -2.46
C GLU A 75 -12.95 20.78 -3.85
N ALA A 76 -12.42 21.40 -4.92
CA ALA A 76 -12.80 21.10 -6.29
C ALA A 76 -12.47 19.67 -6.70
N LEU A 77 -11.27 19.18 -6.35
CA LEU A 77 -10.86 17.80 -6.60
C LEU A 77 -11.72 16.80 -5.81
N CYS A 78 -12.04 17.10 -4.56
CA CYS A 78 -12.94 16.27 -3.76
C CYS A 78 -14.35 16.20 -4.38
N ALA A 79 -14.91 17.32 -4.85
CA ALA A 79 -16.20 17.34 -5.53
C ALA A 79 -16.16 16.53 -6.83
N ALA A 80 -15.06 16.58 -7.58
CA ALA A 80 -14.87 15.84 -8.82
C ALA A 80 -14.78 14.31 -8.63
N LEU A 81 -14.57 13.81 -7.42
CA LEU A 81 -14.71 12.37 -7.11
C LEU A 81 -16.12 11.83 -7.36
N ALA A 82 -17.13 12.70 -7.35
CA ALA A 82 -18.53 12.37 -7.64
C ALA A 82 -18.95 12.75 -9.06
N ASP A 83 -18.05 13.12 -9.96
CA ASP A 83 -18.35 13.47 -11.36
C ASP A 83 -19.07 12.32 -12.07
N GLY A 84 -19.97 12.66 -13.00
CA GLY A 84 -20.68 11.66 -13.81
C GLY A 84 -19.78 10.85 -14.76
N ALA A 85 -18.60 11.38 -15.13
CA ALA A 85 -17.66 10.74 -16.02
C ALA A 85 -16.52 10.04 -15.24
N GLU A 86 -16.35 8.75 -15.47
CA GLU A 86 -15.30 7.95 -14.81
C GLU A 86 -13.88 8.52 -14.99
N PRO A 87 -13.46 9.00 -16.19
CA PRO A 87 -12.14 9.59 -16.38
C PRO A 87 -11.87 10.80 -15.48
N VAL A 88 -12.89 11.59 -15.17
CA VAL A 88 -12.77 12.75 -14.27
C VAL A 88 -12.59 12.27 -12.82
N ARG A 89 -13.42 11.32 -12.38
CA ARG A 89 -13.32 10.73 -11.03
C ARG A 89 -11.94 10.13 -10.79
N LEU A 90 -11.42 9.38 -11.77
CA LEU A 90 -10.09 8.75 -11.67
C LEU A 90 -8.96 9.78 -11.63
N ALA A 91 -9.04 10.83 -12.46
CA ALA A 91 -8.06 11.91 -12.45
C ALA A 91 -8.04 12.64 -11.10
N ALA A 92 -9.21 13.01 -10.59
CA ALA A 92 -9.33 13.67 -9.28
C ALA A 92 -8.81 12.78 -8.13
N ALA A 93 -9.12 11.47 -8.14
CA ALA A 93 -8.62 10.53 -7.14
C ALA A 93 -7.09 10.38 -7.19
N GLN A 94 -6.50 10.40 -8.38
CA GLN A 94 -5.04 10.37 -8.53
C GLN A 94 -4.42 11.66 -7.97
N SER A 95 -4.91 12.82 -8.36
CA SER A 95 -4.37 14.12 -7.90
C SER A 95 -4.48 14.27 -6.38
N LEU A 96 -5.59 13.86 -5.77
CA LEU A 96 -5.74 13.87 -4.31
C LEU A 96 -4.75 12.93 -3.60
N SER A 97 -4.30 11.83 -4.24
CA SER A 97 -3.32 10.91 -3.63
C SER A 97 -1.89 11.43 -3.64
N GLU A 98 -1.60 12.52 -4.38
CA GLU A 98 -0.27 13.14 -4.43
C GLU A 98 -0.08 14.25 -3.38
N LEU A 99 -1.14 14.65 -2.67
CA LEU A 99 -1.10 15.70 -1.64
C LEU A 99 -0.15 15.34 -0.50
N LYS A 100 0.50 16.36 0.07
CA LYS A 100 1.49 16.22 1.16
C LYS A 100 1.10 17.02 2.41
N SER A 101 0.23 18.03 2.27
CA SER A 101 -0.19 18.91 3.36
C SER A 101 -1.21 18.25 4.28
N LEU A 102 -0.99 18.35 5.60
CA LEU A 102 -1.99 17.94 6.58
C LEU A 102 -3.26 18.80 6.55
N GLU A 103 -3.13 20.06 6.11
CA GLU A 103 -4.28 20.97 5.96
C GLU A 103 -5.19 20.50 4.82
N ALA A 104 -4.60 20.13 3.67
CA ALA A 104 -5.33 19.48 2.59
C ALA A 104 -6.03 18.20 3.07
N GLY A 105 -5.35 17.38 3.88
CA GLY A 105 -5.92 16.18 4.48
C GLY A 105 -7.17 16.46 5.32
N ARG A 106 -7.19 17.56 6.09
CA ARG A 106 -8.38 17.96 6.87
C ARG A 106 -9.59 18.33 6.02
N LEU A 107 -9.36 18.89 4.82
CA LEU A 107 -10.42 19.18 3.85
C LEU A 107 -11.01 17.91 3.23
N ILE A 108 -10.24 16.83 3.16
CA ILE A 108 -10.68 15.54 2.63
C ILE A 108 -11.49 14.75 3.66
N LEU A 109 -11.26 14.93 4.97
CA LEU A 109 -11.93 14.15 6.04
C LEU A 109 -13.46 14.04 5.91
N PRO A 110 -14.22 15.08 5.59
CA PRO A 110 -15.68 14.96 5.44
C PRO A 110 -16.11 13.96 4.35
N TRP A 111 -15.28 13.76 3.33
CA TRP A 111 -15.60 12.91 2.18
C TRP A 111 -15.50 11.41 2.45
N VAL A 112 -14.87 11.00 3.56
CA VAL A 112 -14.80 9.58 3.96
C VAL A 112 -16.16 8.99 4.37
N THR A 113 -17.18 9.83 4.56
CA THR A 113 -18.55 9.41 4.88
C THR A 113 -19.54 9.64 3.73
N HIS A 114 -19.06 9.95 2.53
CA HIS A 114 -19.89 10.22 1.36
C HIS A 114 -20.76 9.00 0.99
N ALA A 115 -21.92 9.24 0.37
CA ALA A 115 -22.84 8.16 -0.03
C ALA A 115 -22.22 7.20 -1.06
N ASP A 116 -21.46 7.73 -2.02
CA ASP A 116 -20.78 6.95 -3.04
C ASP A 116 -19.52 6.28 -2.48
N ALA A 117 -19.40 4.97 -2.68
CA ALA A 117 -18.28 4.16 -2.19
C ALA A 117 -16.93 4.50 -2.85
N PHE A 118 -16.94 4.89 -4.14
CA PHE A 118 -15.73 5.33 -4.82
C PHE A 118 -15.17 6.60 -4.17
N VAL A 119 -16.03 7.54 -3.83
CA VAL A 119 -15.65 8.78 -3.14
C VAL A 119 -15.04 8.45 -1.78
N ARG A 120 -15.70 7.62 -0.96
CA ARG A 120 -15.18 7.20 0.35
C ARG A 120 -13.81 6.53 0.24
N ALA A 121 -13.67 5.57 -0.68
CA ALA A 121 -12.40 4.86 -0.88
C ALA A 121 -11.28 5.78 -1.36
N SER A 122 -11.59 6.72 -2.28
CA SER A 122 -10.62 7.68 -2.80
C SER A 122 -10.17 8.67 -1.73
N ALA A 123 -11.10 9.17 -0.91
CA ALA A 123 -10.79 10.05 0.21
C ALA A 123 -9.89 9.34 1.25
N LEU A 124 -10.21 8.10 1.63
CA LEU A 124 -9.37 7.31 2.54
C LEU A 124 -7.98 7.04 1.94
N ARG A 125 -7.90 6.75 0.64
CA ARG A 125 -6.61 6.55 -0.05
C ARG A 125 -5.74 7.80 0.01
N ALA A 126 -6.31 8.98 -0.26
CA ALA A 126 -5.60 10.25 -0.19
C ALA A 126 -5.08 10.54 1.24
N LEU A 127 -5.83 10.16 2.27
CA LEU A 127 -5.45 10.35 3.68
C LEU A 127 -4.38 9.37 4.16
N ARG A 128 -4.21 8.21 3.52
CA ARG A 128 -3.36 7.12 4.01
C ARG A 128 -1.91 7.55 4.24
N GLU A 129 -1.29 8.24 3.28
CA GLU A 129 0.14 8.59 3.35
C GLU A 129 0.41 9.88 4.13
N LEU A 130 -0.61 10.69 4.36
CA LEU A 130 -0.51 11.94 5.10
C LEU A 130 -0.25 11.74 6.60
N ARG A 131 -0.52 10.53 7.14
CA ARG A 131 -0.41 10.21 8.57
C ARG A 131 -1.19 11.19 9.46
N LEU A 132 -2.34 11.62 8.98
CA LEU A 132 -3.23 12.52 9.70
C LEU A 132 -3.91 11.74 10.83
N GLU A 133 -3.60 12.06 12.09
CA GLU A 133 -4.14 11.34 13.26
C GLU A 133 -5.67 11.44 13.34
N GLU A 134 -6.25 12.56 12.92
CA GLU A 134 -7.69 12.79 12.86
C GLU A 134 -8.42 11.78 11.94
N ALA A 135 -7.70 11.13 11.01
CA ALA A 135 -8.27 10.10 10.15
C ALA A 135 -8.50 8.75 10.86
N ALA A 136 -7.92 8.52 12.05
CA ALA A 136 -8.04 7.25 12.75
C ALA A 136 -9.49 6.91 13.12
N GLY A 137 -10.25 7.87 13.66
CA GLY A 137 -11.65 7.67 14.03
C GLY A 137 -12.52 7.29 12.82
N PRO A 138 -12.55 8.09 11.74
CA PRO A 138 -13.23 7.74 10.50
C PRO A 138 -12.79 6.38 9.91
N ALA A 139 -11.50 6.07 9.93
CA ALA A 139 -10.99 4.79 9.44
C ALA A 139 -11.48 3.60 10.28
N LEU A 140 -11.57 3.73 11.61
CA LEU A 140 -12.15 2.68 12.47
C LEU A 140 -13.61 2.39 12.11
N LEU A 141 -14.40 3.41 11.80
CA LEU A 141 -15.78 3.22 11.33
C LEU A 141 -15.82 2.56 9.95
N ALA A 142 -14.94 2.97 9.05
CA ALA A 142 -14.86 2.46 7.69
C ALA A 142 -14.38 0.99 7.59
N LEU A 143 -13.82 0.40 8.67
CA LEU A 143 -13.58 -1.06 8.74
C LEU A 143 -14.86 -1.90 8.65
N HIS A 144 -16.03 -1.28 8.88
CA HIS A 144 -17.35 -1.92 8.81
C HIS A 144 -18.13 -1.53 7.54
N ASP A 145 -17.51 -0.84 6.59
CA ASP A 145 -18.16 -0.44 5.35
C ASP A 145 -18.63 -1.65 4.53
N GLY A 146 -19.76 -1.52 3.85
CA GLY A 146 -20.27 -2.57 2.97
C GLY A 146 -19.33 -2.92 1.81
N GLU A 147 -18.53 -1.94 1.36
CA GLU A 147 -17.69 -2.04 0.18
C GLU A 147 -16.23 -2.41 0.54
N ALA A 148 -15.73 -3.50 -0.02
CA ALA A 148 -14.39 -3.99 0.24
C ALA A 148 -13.26 -2.96 -0.06
N PRO A 149 -13.31 -2.16 -1.14
CA PRO A 149 -12.31 -1.13 -1.38
C PRO A 149 -12.21 -0.12 -0.23
N VAL A 150 -13.36 0.27 0.36
CA VAL A 150 -13.40 1.22 1.49
C VAL A 150 -12.74 0.60 2.73
N ARG A 151 -13.12 -0.65 3.08
CA ARG A 151 -12.51 -1.37 4.20
C ARG A 151 -11.01 -1.51 4.03
N ARG A 152 -10.54 -1.83 2.82
CA ARG A 152 -9.11 -1.99 2.53
C ARG A 152 -8.32 -0.69 2.74
N GLU A 153 -8.81 0.46 2.27
CA GLU A 153 -8.14 1.73 2.50
C GLU A 153 -8.15 2.13 3.98
N ALA A 154 -9.23 1.83 4.70
CA ALA A 154 -9.31 2.04 6.15
C ALA A 154 -8.24 1.22 6.91
N VAL A 155 -8.08 -0.05 6.57
CA VAL A 155 -6.98 -0.90 7.08
C VAL A 155 -5.63 -0.25 6.82
N GLY A 156 -5.42 0.30 5.61
CA GLY A 156 -4.20 1.00 5.25
C GLY A 156 -3.89 2.19 6.15
N ILE A 157 -4.86 3.05 6.41
CA ILE A 157 -4.71 4.21 7.31
C ILE A 157 -4.30 3.77 8.71
N LEU A 158 -5.03 2.81 9.29
CA LEU A 158 -4.79 2.34 10.66
C LEU A 158 -3.43 1.66 10.81
N GLY A 159 -2.99 0.94 9.77
CA GLY A 159 -1.64 0.37 9.69
C GLY A 159 -0.55 1.44 9.64
N TRP A 160 -0.71 2.48 8.82
CA TRP A 160 0.23 3.60 8.73
C TRP A 160 0.32 4.43 10.00
N LEU A 161 -0.82 4.67 10.67
CA LEU A 161 -0.87 5.37 11.95
C LEU A 161 -0.39 4.51 13.12
N LYS A 162 -0.15 3.21 12.89
CA LYS A 162 0.16 2.23 13.95
C LYS A 162 -0.87 2.27 15.09
N HIS A 163 -2.13 2.31 14.72
CA HIS A 163 -3.24 2.50 15.66
C HIS A 163 -3.57 1.17 16.38
N GLU A 164 -2.92 0.91 17.51
CA GLU A 164 -3.03 -0.36 18.25
C GLU A 164 -4.47 -0.71 18.66
N ALA A 165 -5.30 0.27 18.98
CA ALA A 165 -6.70 0.03 19.31
C ALA A 165 -7.53 -0.61 18.16
N ALA A 166 -7.01 -0.58 16.91
CA ALA A 166 -7.63 -1.25 15.76
C ALA A 166 -7.34 -2.77 15.73
N LEU A 167 -6.35 -3.27 16.46
CA LEU A 167 -5.89 -4.68 16.37
C LEU A 167 -7.02 -5.70 16.47
N PRO A 168 -7.98 -5.60 17.42
CA PRO A 168 -9.09 -6.57 17.48
C PRO A 168 -10.00 -6.56 16.24
N ALA A 169 -10.22 -5.39 15.64
CA ALA A 169 -11.02 -5.28 14.41
C ALA A 169 -10.23 -5.77 13.19
N LEU A 170 -8.94 -5.46 13.11
CA LEU A 170 -8.04 -5.96 12.06
C LEU A 170 -7.91 -7.49 12.11
N ALA A 171 -7.82 -8.08 13.32
CA ALA A 171 -7.77 -9.53 13.49
C ALA A 171 -9.03 -10.21 12.95
N ARG A 172 -10.21 -9.63 13.19
CA ARG A 172 -11.48 -10.14 12.62
C ARG A 172 -11.50 -10.03 11.11
N LEU A 173 -11.09 -8.89 10.54
CA LEU A 173 -11.03 -8.73 9.09
C LEU A 173 -10.04 -9.69 8.45
N ALA A 174 -8.89 -9.93 9.07
CA ALA A 174 -7.89 -10.88 8.58
C ALA A 174 -8.43 -12.32 8.50
N SER A 175 -9.34 -12.71 9.39
CA SER A 175 -9.90 -14.06 9.45
C SER A 175 -11.19 -14.21 8.63
N ASP A 176 -12.07 -13.21 8.65
CA ASP A 176 -13.48 -13.40 8.32
C ASP A 176 -13.96 -12.56 7.14
N ASP A 177 -13.19 -11.59 6.64
CA ASP A 177 -13.64 -10.74 5.53
C ASP A 177 -13.87 -11.58 4.26
N ALA A 178 -14.96 -11.31 3.56
CA ALA A 178 -15.27 -12.01 2.31
C ALA A 178 -14.25 -11.71 1.19
N ASP A 179 -13.69 -10.50 1.19
CA ASP A 179 -12.73 -10.06 0.18
C ASP A 179 -11.30 -10.47 0.55
N THR A 180 -10.62 -11.11 -0.38
CA THR A 180 -9.25 -11.60 -0.20
C THR A 180 -8.24 -10.46 0.02
N GLU A 181 -8.40 -9.33 -0.67
CA GLU A 181 -7.47 -8.20 -0.53
C GLU A 181 -7.66 -7.48 0.81
N VAL A 182 -8.87 -7.46 1.35
CA VAL A 182 -9.12 -6.95 2.71
C VAL A 182 -8.46 -7.88 3.73
N ARG A 183 -8.66 -9.22 3.63
CA ARG A 183 -8.00 -10.19 4.53
C ARG A 183 -6.49 -10.04 4.47
N ARG A 184 -5.91 -9.93 3.26
CA ARG A 184 -4.48 -9.76 3.07
C ARG A 184 -3.96 -8.46 3.70
N ALA A 185 -4.62 -7.33 3.43
CA ALA A 185 -4.25 -6.05 4.00
C ALA A 185 -4.33 -6.04 5.53
N ALA A 186 -5.42 -6.60 6.08
CA ALA A 186 -5.60 -6.71 7.53
C ALA A 186 -4.52 -7.59 8.17
N THR A 187 -4.19 -8.74 7.53
CA THR A 187 -3.10 -9.62 7.97
C THR A 187 -1.76 -8.87 8.03
N GLY A 188 -1.44 -8.06 7.02
CA GLY A 188 -0.23 -7.23 7.01
C GLY A 188 -0.23 -6.16 8.10
N ALA A 189 -1.39 -5.55 8.36
CA ALA A 189 -1.55 -4.53 9.38
C ALA A 189 -1.41 -5.08 10.82
N LEU A 190 -1.68 -6.36 11.06
CA LEU A 190 -1.40 -7.01 12.35
C LEU A 190 0.09 -7.00 12.73
N GLY A 191 0.98 -6.74 11.78
CA GLY A 191 2.42 -6.57 12.03
C GLY A 191 2.79 -5.33 12.84
N LEU A 192 1.83 -4.50 13.24
CA LEU A 192 2.02 -3.40 14.19
C LEU A 192 1.96 -3.86 15.66
N ALA A 193 1.45 -5.08 15.91
CA ALA A 193 1.31 -5.62 17.26
C ALA A 193 2.68 -5.87 17.91
N SER A 194 2.76 -5.57 19.19
CA SER A 194 3.93 -5.79 20.04
C SER A 194 3.85 -7.04 20.91
N ASP A 195 2.70 -7.71 20.93
CA ASP A 195 2.41 -8.88 21.76
C ASP A 195 1.79 -10.04 20.98
N GLY A 196 1.49 -11.14 21.68
CA GLY A 196 0.97 -12.38 21.09
C GLY A 196 -0.54 -12.41 20.84
N GLU A 197 -1.29 -11.36 21.14
CA GLU A 197 -2.76 -11.37 21.01
C GLU A 197 -3.22 -11.56 19.56
N VAL A 198 -2.37 -11.18 18.59
CA VAL A 198 -2.64 -11.32 17.15
C VAL A 198 -2.30 -12.70 16.58
N LEU A 199 -1.58 -13.55 17.31
CA LEU A 199 -1.13 -14.85 16.82
C LEU A 199 -2.28 -15.76 16.35
N PRO A 200 -3.42 -15.88 17.06
CA PRO A 200 -4.54 -16.71 16.58
C PRO A 200 -5.04 -16.29 15.20
N ALA A 201 -5.16 -14.99 14.94
CA ALA A 201 -5.58 -14.47 13.63
C ALA A 201 -4.51 -14.72 12.55
N LEU A 202 -3.23 -14.57 12.87
CA LEU A 202 -2.15 -14.86 11.95
C LEU A 202 -2.02 -16.36 11.64
N TYR A 203 -2.32 -17.25 12.60
CA TYR A 203 -2.38 -18.69 12.33
C TYR A 203 -3.57 -19.04 11.45
N ALA A 204 -4.74 -18.43 11.63
CA ALA A 204 -5.87 -18.58 10.74
C ALA A 204 -5.53 -18.10 9.33
N ALA A 205 -4.85 -16.97 9.22
CA ALA A 205 -4.40 -16.42 7.93
C ALA A 205 -3.34 -17.31 7.23
N LEU A 206 -2.50 -18.05 7.97
CA LEU A 206 -1.61 -19.09 7.39
C LEU A 206 -2.38 -20.28 6.79
N ALA A 207 -3.63 -20.46 7.17
CA ALA A 207 -4.51 -21.52 6.66
C ALA A 207 -5.56 -20.96 5.65
N ASP A 208 -5.46 -19.73 5.22
CA ASP A 208 -6.38 -19.10 4.26
C ASP A 208 -6.38 -19.85 2.91
N ASN A 209 -7.53 -19.88 2.24
CA ASN A 209 -7.64 -20.48 0.92
C ASN A 209 -6.80 -19.76 -0.13
N ALA A 210 -6.64 -18.42 -0.01
CA ALA A 210 -5.83 -17.60 -0.90
C ALA A 210 -4.36 -17.60 -0.47
N TRP A 211 -3.48 -18.02 -1.37
CA TRP A 211 -2.05 -18.09 -1.07
C TRP A 211 -1.44 -16.71 -0.76
N GLN A 212 -1.98 -15.62 -1.31
CA GLN A 212 -1.54 -14.26 -1.04
C GLN A 212 -1.73 -13.87 0.43
N VAL A 213 -2.82 -14.33 1.05
CA VAL A 213 -3.08 -14.12 2.48
C VAL A 213 -2.10 -14.96 3.32
N ARG A 214 -1.85 -16.23 2.94
CA ARG A 214 -0.86 -17.09 3.60
C ARG A 214 0.56 -16.53 3.50
N GLU A 215 0.94 -15.98 2.32
CA GLU A 215 2.24 -15.29 2.12
C GLU A 215 2.38 -14.09 3.05
N GLU A 216 1.35 -13.24 3.14
CA GLU A 216 1.34 -12.09 4.02
C GLU A 216 1.40 -12.51 5.50
N ALA A 217 0.68 -13.57 5.88
CA ALA A 217 0.72 -14.11 7.24
C ALA A 217 2.12 -14.56 7.64
N ALA A 218 2.81 -15.32 6.77
CA ALA A 218 4.19 -15.73 7.02
C ALA A 218 5.13 -14.53 7.14
N THR A 219 4.93 -13.50 6.30
CA THR A 219 5.70 -12.24 6.35
C THR A 219 5.47 -11.51 7.67
N THR A 220 4.20 -11.39 8.08
CA THR A 220 3.79 -10.67 9.29
C THR A 220 4.24 -11.37 10.56
N LEU A 221 4.16 -12.70 10.63
CA LEU A 221 4.71 -13.48 11.75
C LEU A 221 6.21 -13.24 11.92
N GLY A 222 6.96 -13.13 10.83
CA GLY A 222 8.37 -12.77 10.87
C GLY A 222 8.64 -11.33 11.31
N LYS A 223 7.68 -10.41 11.14
CA LYS A 223 7.77 -9.02 11.64
C LYS A 223 7.42 -8.91 13.13
N VAL A 224 6.37 -9.59 13.55
CA VAL A 224 5.96 -9.64 14.96
C VAL A 224 7.05 -10.26 15.84
N GLY A 225 7.80 -11.23 15.30
CA GLY A 225 9.05 -11.67 15.90
C GLY A 225 8.90 -12.57 17.13
N LEU A 226 7.72 -13.16 17.37
CA LEU A 226 7.46 -14.02 18.50
C LEU A 226 7.87 -15.49 18.21
N ALA A 227 8.63 -16.08 19.10
CA ALA A 227 9.13 -17.47 18.96
C ALA A 227 8.00 -18.49 18.81
N ASP A 228 6.84 -18.25 19.41
CA ASP A 228 5.64 -19.08 19.33
C ASP A 228 5.16 -19.30 17.89
N ALA A 229 5.50 -18.39 16.96
CA ALA A 229 5.20 -18.54 15.54
C ALA A 229 5.99 -19.64 14.84
N GLY A 230 7.12 -20.08 15.42
CA GLY A 230 8.08 -20.97 14.77
C GLY A 230 7.47 -22.25 14.24
N ALA A 231 6.75 -22.99 15.08
CA ALA A 231 6.12 -24.25 14.66
C ALA A 231 5.09 -24.12 13.54
N ALA A 232 4.35 -22.98 13.48
CA ALA A 232 3.40 -22.71 12.40
C ALA A 232 4.15 -22.37 11.09
N LEU A 233 5.23 -21.62 11.18
CA LEU A 233 6.08 -21.28 10.03
C LEU A 233 6.83 -22.51 9.47
N VAL A 234 7.24 -23.47 10.31
CA VAL A 234 7.82 -24.74 9.84
C VAL A 234 6.80 -25.47 8.96
N ARG A 235 5.54 -25.59 9.39
CA ARG A 235 4.48 -26.19 8.54
C ARG A 235 4.28 -25.43 7.22
N ALA A 236 4.40 -24.09 7.23
CA ALA A 236 4.27 -23.28 6.03
C ALA A 236 5.44 -23.47 5.01
N LEU A 237 6.54 -24.13 5.40
CA LEU A 237 7.60 -24.55 4.45
C LEU A 237 7.13 -25.66 3.49
N GLU A 238 6.01 -26.31 3.77
CA GLU A 238 5.38 -27.35 2.94
C GLU A 238 4.22 -26.80 2.09
N ASP A 239 3.94 -25.49 2.10
CA ASP A 239 2.84 -24.89 1.32
C ASP A 239 2.98 -25.20 -0.18
N ASP A 240 1.86 -25.38 -0.87
CA ASP A 240 1.83 -25.64 -2.31
C ASP A 240 2.49 -24.50 -3.12
N TYR A 241 2.40 -23.27 -2.63
CA TYR A 241 2.94 -22.08 -3.27
C TYR A 241 4.34 -21.73 -2.75
N TRP A 242 5.32 -21.71 -3.64
CA TRP A 242 6.70 -21.42 -3.30
C TRP A 242 6.92 -20.03 -2.66
N GLN A 243 6.05 -19.07 -2.98
CA GLN A 243 6.09 -17.73 -2.38
C GLN A 243 5.86 -17.80 -0.88
N VAL A 244 4.88 -18.58 -0.44
CA VAL A 244 4.59 -18.81 0.99
C VAL A 244 5.80 -19.48 1.68
N ARG A 245 6.34 -20.55 1.06
CA ARG A 245 7.55 -21.23 1.56
C ARG A 245 8.74 -20.28 1.73
N LEU A 246 8.93 -19.37 0.76
CA LEU A 246 10.01 -18.37 0.81
C LEU A 246 9.84 -17.43 2.00
N ARG A 247 8.62 -16.91 2.22
CA ARG A 247 8.34 -16.03 3.36
C ARG A 247 8.47 -16.75 4.70
N ALA A 248 8.02 -18.00 4.78
CA ALA A 248 8.19 -18.83 5.97
C ALA A 248 9.67 -19.08 6.29
N ALA A 249 10.50 -19.42 5.29
CA ALA A 249 11.94 -19.59 5.47
C ALA A 249 12.60 -18.30 5.99
N ARG A 250 12.29 -17.15 5.39
CA ARG A 250 12.77 -15.85 5.85
C ARG A 250 12.36 -15.53 7.28
N ALA A 251 11.10 -15.79 7.62
CA ALA A 251 10.58 -15.56 8.96
C ALA A 251 11.31 -16.42 10.00
N LEU A 252 11.52 -17.71 9.71
CA LEU A 252 12.23 -18.65 10.59
C LEU A 252 13.69 -18.23 10.82
N GLY A 253 14.39 -17.73 9.79
CA GLY A 253 15.73 -17.17 9.94
C GLY A 253 15.74 -15.97 10.89
N ARG A 254 14.85 -15.00 10.69
CA ARG A 254 14.73 -13.82 11.56
C ARG A 254 14.39 -14.17 13.00
N LEU A 255 13.51 -15.15 13.21
CA LEU A 255 13.16 -15.67 14.54
C LEU A 255 14.29 -16.47 15.18
N ARG A 256 15.31 -16.85 14.42
CA ARG A 256 16.38 -17.78 14.82
C ARG A 256 15.81 -19.08 15.41
N TYR A 257 14.74 -19.58 14.78
CA TYR A 257 14.01 -20.77 15.24
C TYR A 257 14.79 -22.04 14.86
N ARG A 258 15.63 -22.53 15.76
CA ARG A 258 16.60 -23.61 15.50
C ARG A 258 15.95 -24.93 15.12
N GLU A 259 14.75 -25.19 15.59
CA GLU A 259 13.98 -26.40 15.27
C GLU A 259 13.62 -26.52 13.79
N ALA A 260 13.77 -25.42 13.00
CA ALA A 260 13.55 -25.42 11.54
C ALA A 260 14.79 -25.87 10.74
N LEU A 261 15.91 -26.20 11.39
CA LEU A 261 17.18 -26.52 10.73
C LEU A 261 17.06 -27.60 9.65
N ALA A 262 16.36 -28.69 9.97
CA ALA A 262 16.21 -29.83 9.06
C ALA A 262 15.41 -29.45 7.81
N GLU A 263 14.26 -28.82 7.97
CA GLU A 263 13.38 -28.40 6.89
C GLU A 263 14.02 -27.34 6.00
N LEU A 264 14.68 -26.36 6.58
CA LEU A 264 15.45 -25.36 5.83
C LEU A 264 16.61 -25.98 5.06
N SER A 265 17.28 -27.00 5.62
CA SER A 265 18.35 -27.72 4.92
C SER A 265 17.83 -28.50 3.71
N VAL A 266 16.60 -29.06 3.79
CA VAL A 266 15.95 -29.72 2.64
C VAL A 266 15.67 -28.73 1.52
N LEU A 267 15.30 -27.49 1.84
CA LEU A 267 15.03 -26.46 0.84
C LEU A 267 16.26 -26.04 0.02
N LEU A 268 17.49 -26.31 0.48
CA LEU A 268 18.73 -26.08 -0.32
C LEU A 268 18.76 -26.95 -1.59
N GLY A 269 18.03 -28.05 -1.65
CA GLY A 269 17.88 -28.90 -2.83
C GLY A 269 16.67 -28.58 -3.73
N HIS A 270 15.91 -27.54 -3.44
CA HIS A 270 14.67 -27.22 -4.15
C HIS A 270 14.92 -26.78 -5.59
N GLY A 271 14.00 -27.06 -6.53
CA GLY A 271 14.11 -26.68 -7.95
C GLY A 271 14.18 -25.15 -8.20
N ILE A 272 13.57 -24.34 -7.34
CA ILE A 272 13.49 -22.87 -7.48
C ILE A 272 14.69 -22.21 -6.78
N ALA A 273 15.54 -21.53 -7.55
CA ALA A 273 16.75 -20.87 -7.05
C ALA A 273 16.50 -19.85 -5.94
N ASN A 274 15.44 -19.03 -6.08
CA ASN A 274 15.07 -18.05 -5.06
C ASN A 274 14.77 -18.71 -3.69
N LEU A 275 14.16 -19.88 -3.69
CA LEU A 275 13.87 -20.61 -2.46
C LEU A 275 15.14 -21.20 -1.84
N ARG A 276 16.05 -21.77 -2.66
CA ARG A 276 17.37 -22.24 -2.19
C ARG A 276 18.19 -21.10 -1.60
N LYS A 277 18.19 -19.94 -2.27
CA LYS A 277 18.86 -18.72 -1.79
C LYS A 277 18.33 -18.30 -0.42
N GLU A 278 17.01 -18.23 -0.26
CA GLU A 278 16.38 -17.80 0.99
C GLU A 278 16.66 -18.82 2.12
N ALA A 279 16.62 -20.11 1.81
CA ALA A 279 16.97 -21.18 2.76
C ALA A 279 18.42 -21.04 3.26
N ALA A 280 19.37 -20.74 2.35
CA ALA A 280 20.75 -20.51 2.73
C ALA A 280 20.91 -19.31 3.69
N LEU A 281 20.25 -18.18 3.39
CA LEU A 281 20.26 -17.00 4.26
C LEU A 281 19.64 -17.29 5.63
N ALA A 282 18.49 -17.96 5.64
CA ALA A 282 17.80 -18.34 6.88
C ALA A 282 18.66 -19.27 7.76
N LEU A 283 19.37 -20.23 7.17
CA LEU A 283 20.30 -21.11 7.90
C LEU A 283 21.48 -20.33 8.51
N GLY A 284 21.98 -19.30 7.82
CA GLY A 284 22.99 -18.39 8.38
C GLY A 284 22.46 -17.58 9.56
N GLU A 285 21.26 -17.03 9.45
CA GLU A 285 20.59 -16.25 10.51
C GLU A 285 20.22 -17.10 11.72
N LEU A 286 19.89 -18.40 11.52
CA LEU A 286 19.65 -19.36 12.60
C LEU A 286 20.82 -19.43 13.58
N GLY A 287 22.04 -19.30 13.09
CA GLY A 287 23.25 -19.31 13.89
C GLY A 287 23.60 -20.70 14.47
N ASP A 288 23.10 -21.80 13.86
CA ASP A 288 23.36 -23.15 14.30
C ASP A 288 24.48 -23.82 13.46
N ALA A 289 25.56 -24.20 14.11
CA ALA A 289 26.72 -24.84 13.44
C ALA A 289 26.37 -26.16 12.72
N ALA A 290 25.28 -26.81 13.07
CA ALA A 290 24.79 -28.01 12.38
C ALA A 290 24.42 -27.76 10.92
N ALA A 291 24.10 -26.49 10.55
CA ALA A 291 23.85 -26.09 9.16
C ALA A 291 25.10 -26.14 8.26
N LEU A 292 26.32 -26.12 8.83
CA LEU A 292 27.57 -26.04 8.06
C LEU A 292 27.70 -27.13 7.00
N THR A 293 27.30 -28.37 7.30
CA THR A 293 27.42 -29.49 6.37
C THR A 293 26.53 -29.27 5.14
N ALA A 294 25.27 -28.90 5.32
CA ALA A 294 24.32 -28.64 4.24
C ALA A 294 24.76 -27.42 3.40
N LEU A 295 25.19 -26.34 4.05
CA LEU A 295 25.65 -25.13 3.36
C LEU A 295 26.91 -25.39 2.53
N ARG A 296 27.90 -26.17 3.02
CA ARG A 296 29.09 -26.54 2.24
C ARG A 296 28.76 -27.37 1.00
N GLN A 297 27.76 -28.24 1.07
CA GLN A 297 27.29 -28.96 -0.12
C GLN A 297 26.67 -28.04 -1.15
N ALA A 298 26.03 -26.93 -0.72
CA ALA A 298 25.43 -25.95 -1.58
C ALA A 298 26.40 -24.90 -2.17
N GLU A 299 27.71 -24.93 -1.80
CA GLU A 299 28.71 -24.01 -2.37
C GLU A 299 28.93 -24.17 -3.88
N VAL A 300 28.57 -25.32 -4.43
CA VAL A 300 28.67 -25.65 -5.86
C VAL A 300 27.34 -25.50 -6.60
N ASP A 301 26.33 -24.81 -6.02
CA ASP A 301 25.03 -24.59 -6.66
C ASP A 301 25.21 -23.98 -8.06
N GLY A 302 24.35 -24.37 -8.99
CA GLY A 302 24.37 -23.86 -10.36
C GLY A 302 24.08 -22.35 -10.45
N ASP A 303 23.28 -21.80 -9.51
CA ASP A 303 22.89 -20.41 -9.49
C ASP A 303 23.89 -19.54 -8.71
N PRO A 304 24.43 -18.45 -9.30
CA PRO A 304 25.42 -17.59 -8.65
C PRO A 304 24.89 -16.86 -7.42
N GLU A 305 23.58 -16.49 -7.39
CA GLU A 305 23.00 -15.82 -6.23
C GLU A 305 22.81 -16.78 -5.06
N VAL A 306 22.52 -18.06 -5.34
CA VAL A 306 22.51 -19.10 -4.31
C VAL A 306 23.90 -19.28 -3.72
N ARG A 307 24.94 -19.43 -4.56
CA ARG A 307 26.32 -19.54 -4.08
C ARG A 307 26.76 -18.34 -3.24
N LYS A 308 26.32 -17.12 -3.61
CA LYS A 308 26.57 -15.90 -2.84
C LYS A 308 25.91 -15.96 -1.46
N ALA A 309 24.64 -16.35 -1.40
CA ALA A 309 23.90 -16.50 -0.14
C ALA A 309 24.53 -17.56 0.77
N VAL A 310 24.95 -18.69 0.22
CA VAL A 310 25.68 -19.75 0.94
C VAL A 310 26.97 -19.22 1.56
N ARG A 311 27.78 -18.46 0.81
CA ARG A 311 29.00 -17.85 1.36
C ARG A 311 28.73 -16.89 2.50
N ILE A 312 27.68 -16.08 2.39
CA ILE A 312 27.24 -15.16 3.46
C ILE A 312 26.87 -15.98 4.72
N ALA A 313 26.05 -17.02 4.56
CA ALA A 313 25.62 -17.87 5.66
C ALA A 313 26.81 -18.57 6.36
N LEU A 314 27.75 -19.12 5.58
CA LEU A 314 28.95 -19.74 6.11
C LEU A 314 29.81 -18.75 6.89
N ALA A 315 29.98 -17.53 6.40
CA ALA A 315 30.72 -16.47 7.09
C ALA A 315 30.06 -16.07 8.42
N GLN A 316 28.70 -15.96 8.44
CA GLN A 316 27.96 -15.68 9.66
C GLN A 316 28.17 -16.76 10.74
N LEU A 317 28.12 -18.05 10.35
CA LEU A 317 28.29 -19.16 11.29
C LEU A 317 29.75 -19.28 11.80
N GLN A 318 30.73 -18.91 10.99
CA GLN A 318 32.15 -18.93 11.39
C GLN A 318 32.53 -17.75 12.29
N GLY A 319 31.89 -16.60 12.13
CA GLY A 319 32.12 -15.41 12.95
C GLY A 319 31.37 -15.43 14.30
N ALA A 320 30.42 -16.36 14.47
CA ALA A 320 29.68 -16.57 15.70
C ALA A 320 30.29 -17.66 16.63
N ALA A 321 31.32 -18.37 16.16
CA ALA A 321 32.08 -19.38 16.89
C ALA A 321 33.32 -18.74 17.55
#